data_56b6fa6c73d1b4fcf6fe628c9a2a6989
#
_entry.id   56b6fa6c73d1b4fcf6fe628c9a2a6989
#
_cell.length_a   1.000
_cell.length_b   1.000
_cell.length_c   1.000
_cell.angle_alpha   90.00
_cell.angle_beta   90.00
_cell.angle_gamma   90.00
#
_symmetry.space_group_name_H-M   'P 1'
#
loop_
_entity.id
_entity.type
_entity.pdbx_description
1 polymer ?
#
loop_
_entity_poly.entity_id
_entity_poly.type
_entity_poly.pdbx_seq_one_letter_code
_entity_poly.pdbx_strand_id
1 'polypeptide(L)'
;MAVTAKLVKELREMTGAGMMDCKIALTATDGDMDKAVEFLREKGLATAQKKAGRIAAEGIVMLKVSEDGKKAVAVEVNAETDFVAKNEKFQGYVAQVAELALNTKAADIDAFMEEEWTFSESATVKEELAHQIATIGENMNIRRFAQVAEENGFVASYTHMNGRSEEHT
;
A
#
# COMPACT_ATOMS: atom_id res chain seq x y z
N MET A 1 30.37 7.73 8.39
CA MET A 1 30.67 6.27 8.50
C MET A 1 30.71 5.64 7.10
N ALA A 2 31.59 4.67 6.82
CA ALA A 2 31.61 4.07 5.47
C ALA A 2 30.34 3.23 5.24
N VAL A 3 29.63 3.49 4.15
CA VAL A 3 28.45 2.71 3.74
C VAL A 3 28.88 1.34 3.28
N THR A 4 28.54 0.30 4.05
CA THR A 4 28.90 -1.09 3.75
C THR A 4 27.76 -1.81 3.04
N ALA A 5 28.08 -2.86 2.28
CA ALA A 5 27.06 -3.72 1.65
C ALA A 5 26.11 -4.34 2.69
N LYS A 6 26.58 -4.59 3.91
CA LYS A 6 25.77 -5.10 5.02
C LYS A 6 24.70 -4.08 5.43
N LEU A 7 25.07 -2.81 5.64
CA LEU A 7 24.12 -1.74 5.98
C LEU A 7 23.05 -1.54 4.88
N VAL A 8 23.48 -1.59 3.61
CA VAL A 8 22.56 -1.48 2.47
C VAL A 8 21.55 -2.64 2.46
N LYS A 9 22.02 -3.87 2.73
CA LYS A 9 21.13 -5.05 2.82
C LYS A 9 20.14 -4.92 3.97
N GLU A 10 20.62 -4.51 5.14
CA GLU A 10 19.82 -4.32 6.35
C GLU A 10 18.71 -3.27 6.13
N LEU A 11 19.06 -2.09 5.60
CA LEU A 11 18.08 -1.06 5.26
C LEU A 11 17.06 -1.54 4.23
N ARG A 12 17.49 -2.33 3.25
CA ARG A 12 16.58 -2.92 2.26
C ARG A 12 15.63 -3.94 2.87
N GLU A 13 16.09 -4.76 3.81
CA GLU A 13 15.25 -5.74 4.52
C GLU A 13 14.21 -5.03 5.40
N MET A 14 14.57 -3.92 6.03
CA MET A 14 13.67 -3.11 6.84
C MET A 14 12.61 -2.37 6.00
N THR A 15 13.04 -1.75 4.91
CA THR A 15 12.19 -0.82 4.15
C THR A 15 11.58 -1.39 2.87
N GLY A 16 12.09 -2.51 2.35
CA GLY A 16 11.69 -3.03 1.04
C GLY A 16 12.14 -2.19 -0.16
N ALA A 17 12.82 -1.06 0.06
CA ALA A 17 13.27 -0.16 -0.99
C ALA A 17 14.33 -0.78 -1.91
N GLY A 18 14.53 -0.20 -3.09
CA GLY A 18 15.54 -0.66 -4.05
C GLY A 18 16.97 -0.54 -3.48
N MET A 19 17.85 -1.47 -3.84
CA MET A 19 19.24 -1.50 -3.33
C MET A 19 19.99 -0.19 -3.59
N MET A 20 19.80 0.43 -4.76
CA MET A 20 20.44 1.70 -5.09
C MET A 20 19.86 2.86 -4.27
N ASP A 21 18.57 2.85 -4.00
CA ASP A 21 17.93 3.87 -3.16
C ASP A 21 18.40 3.77 -1.72
N CYS A 22 18.53 2.56 -1.17
CA CYS A 22 19.11 2.33 0.14
C CYS A 22 20.58 2.82 0.22
N LYS A 23 21.37 2.55 -0.83
CA LYS A 23 22.76 3.04 -0.89
C LYS A 23 22.82 4.57 -0.92
N ILE A 24 21.98 5.21 -1.72
CA ILE A 24 21.89 6.67 -1.81
C ILE A 24 21.47 7.26 -0.47
N ALA A 25 20.44 6.71 0.17
CA ALA A 25 19.96 7.15 1.47
C ALA A 25 21.05 7.07 2.55
N LEU A 26 21.72 5.92 2.68
CA LEU A 26 22.82 5.74 3.62
C LEU A 26 24.01 6.66 3.34
N THR A 27 24.31 6.92 2.07
CA THR A 27 25.39 7.85 1.71
C THR A 27 25.02 9.29 2.10
N ALA A 28 23.76 9.70 1.87
CA ALA A 28 23.28 11.03 2.22
C ALA A 28 23.20 11.27 3.75
N THR A 29 23.09 10.19 4.53
CA THR A 29 22.93 10.24 5.99
C THR A 29 24.16 9.73 6.76
N ASP A 30 25.31 9.64 6.09
CA ASP A 30 26.57 9.16 6.68
C ASP A 30 26.46 7.78 7.38
N GLY A 31 25.59 6.90 6.89
CA GLY A 31 25.34 5.56 7.40
C GLY A 31 24.41 5.51 8.63
N ASP A 32 23.73 6.59 8.95
CA ASP A 32 22.69 6.65 9.97
C ASP A 32 21.42 5.98 9.45
N MET A 33 21.02 4.86 10.07
CA MET A 33 19.90 4.03 9.61
C MET A 33 18.54 4.73 9.75
N ASP A 34 18.32 5.40 10.89
CA ASP A 34 17.03 6.07 11.15
C ASP A 34 16.82 7.23 10.19
N LYS A 35 17.86 8.04 9.97
CA LYS A 35 17.80 9.11 8.96
C LYS A 35 17.69 8.57 7.53
N ALA A 36 18.26 7.41 7.24
CA ALA A 36 18.13 6.79 5.93
C ALA A 36 16.71 6.28 5.67
N VAL A 37 16.02 5.76 6.68
CA VAL A 37 14.59 5.41 6.61
C VAL A 37 13.77 6.67 6.31
N GLU A 38 13.99 7.75 7.05
CA GLU A 38 13.28 9.02 6.83
C GLU A 38 13.56 9.60 5.44
N PHE A 39 14.82 9.57 4.99
CA PHE A 39 15.17 9.97 3.62
C PHE A 39 14.41 9.17 2.55
N LEU A 40 14.29 7.85 2.74
CA LEU A 40 13.53 6.98 1.81
C LEU A 40 12.04 7.30 1.86
N ARG A 41 11.50 7.62 3.02
CA ARG A 41 10.10 8.03 3.20
C ARG A 41 9.81 9.32 2.42
N GLU A 42 10.61 10.37 2.61
CA GLU A 42 10.47 11.64 1.89
C GLU A 42 10.61 11.46 0.36
N LYS A 43 11.57 10.64 -0.06
CA LYS A 43 11.76 10.30 -1.47
C LYS A 43 10.58 9.54 -2.04
N GLY A 44 9.96 8.65 -1.28
CA GLY A 44 8.74 7.92 -1.64
C GLY A 44 7.58 8.87 -1.89
N LEU A 45 7.32 9.79 -0.97
CA LEU A 45 6.30 10.83 -1.10
C LEU A 45 6.52 11.70 -2.35
N ALA A 46 7.74 12.16 -2.59
CA ALA A 46 8.09 12.94 -3.77
C ALA A 46 7.90 12.14 -5.08
N THR A 47 8.19 10.84 -5.08
CA THR A 47 7.99 9.95 -6.22
C THR A 47 6.51 9.74 -6.50
N ALA A 48 5.71 9.50 -5.47
CA ALA A 48 4.25 9.37 -5.58
C ALA A 48 3.62 10.65 -6.17
N GLN A 49 4.04 11.81 -5.67
CA GLN A 49 3.55 13.09 -6.18
C GLN A 49 3.87 13.28 -7.68
N LYS A 50 5.07 12.92 -8.13
CA LYS A 50 5.45 13.00 -9.56
C LYS A 50 4.63 12.06 -10.44
N LYS A 51 4.14 10.95 -9.91
CA LYS A 51 3.36 9.95 -10.63
C LYS A 51 1.85 10.17 -10.53
N ALA A 52 1.37 11.00 -9.62
CA ALA A 52 -0.05 11.20 -9.32
C ALA A 52 -0.93 11.57 -10.53
N GLY A 53 -0.34 12.19 -11.55
CA GLY A 53 -1.05 12.53 -12.81
C GLY A 53 -1.17 11.38 -13.81
N ARG A 54 -0.61 10.20 -13.56
CA ARG A 54 -0.70 9.04 -14.46
C ARG A 54 -2.02 8.30 -14.22
N ILE A 55 -2.62 7.83 -15.31
CA ILE A 55 -3.89 7.10 -15.24
C ILE A 55 -3.64 5.71 -14.64
N ALA A 56 -4.34 5.41 -13.56
CA ALA A 56 -4.37 4.10 -12.90
C ALA A 56 -5.78 3.50 -13.08
N ALA A 57 -6.01 2.86 -14.23
CA ALA A 57 -7.32 2.33 -14.62
C ALA A 57 -7.48 0.83 -14.30
N GLU A 58 -6.36 0.13 -14.14
CA GLU A 58 -6.33 -1.27 -13.73
C GLU A 58 -6.31 -1.40 -12.21
N GLY A 59 -6.39 -2.61 -11.68
CA GLY A 59 -6.28 -2.85 -10.25
C GLY A 59 -7.09 -4.06 -9.79
N ILE A 60 -7.39 -4.10 -8.49
CA ILE A 60 -8.22 -5.14 -7.89
C ILE A 60 -9.23 -4.56 -6.92
N VAL A 61 -10.35 -5.25 -6.81
CA VAL A 61 -11.31 -5.11 -5.71
C VAL A 61 -11.12 -6.31 -4.78
N MET A 62 -10.77 -6.03 -3.54
CA MET A 62 -10.58 -7.07 -2.54
C MET A 62 -11.70 -7.04 -1.51
N LEU A 63 -12.22 -8.22 -1.22
CA LEU A 63 -13.23 -8.42 -0.18
C LEU A 63 -12.59 -9.03 1.05
N LYS A 64 -12.93 -8.52 2.21
CA LYS A 64 -12.55 -9.10 3.50
C LYS A 64 -13.79 -9.25 4.37
N VAL A 65 -14.00 -10.45 4.90
CA VAL A 65 -15.07 -10.75 5.85
C VAL A 65 -14.45 -10.97 7.22
N SER A 66 -15.08 -10.46 8.27
CA SER A 66 -14.64 -10.69 9.65
C SER A 66 -14.76 -12.16 10.03
N GLU A 67 -13.99 -12.61 11.01
CA GLU A 67 -13.97 -14.02 11.47
C GLU A 67 -15.35 -14.51 11.94
N ASP A 68 -16.14 -13.63 12.55
CA ASP A 68 -17.50 -13.92 13.01
C ASP A 68 -18.55 -13.85 11.90
N GLY A 69 -18.16 -13.49 10.66
CA GLY A 69 -19.06 -13.33 9.52
C GLY A 69 -20.06 -12.18 9.65
N LYS A 70 -19.86 -11.25 10.58
CA LYS A 70 -20.81 -10.17 10.84
C LYS A 70 -20.50 -8.88 10.09
N LYS A 71 -19.28 -8.73 9.62
CA LYS A 71 -18.82 -7.54 8.89
C LYS A 71 -18.06 -7.94 7.64
N ALA A 72 -18.10 -7.10 6.65
CA ALA A 72 -17.23 -7.20 5.49
C ALA A 72 -16.86 -5.81 4.96
N VAL A 73 -15.79 -5.75 4.21
CA VAL A 73 -15.35 -4.58 3.46
C VAL A 73 -15.00 -4.99 2.03
N ALA A 74 -15.33 -4.11 1.10
CA ALA A 74 -14.80 -4.12 -0.26
C ALA A 74 -13.86 -2.94 -0.42
N VAL A 75 -12.64 -3.17 -0.90
CA VAL A 75 -11.63 -2.13 -1.14
C VAL A 75 -11.23 -2.17 -2.61
N GLU A 76 -11.25 -1.02 -3.27
CA GLU A 76 -10.75 -0.87 -4.65
C GLU A 76 -9.42 -0.13 -4.62
N VAL A 77 -8.37 -0.80 -5.13
CA VAL A 77 -7.04 -0.22 -5.30
C VAL A 77 -6.63 -0.33 -6.76
N ASN A 78 -6.35 0.82 -7.37
CA ASN A 78 -5.98 0.91 -8.77
C ASN A 78 -4.45 0.97 -8.95
N ALA A 79 -4.00 0.52 -10.11
CA ALA A 79 -2.64 0.60 -10.62
C ALA A 79 -2.66 0.94 -12.12
N GLU A 80 -1.50 1.25 -12.72
CA GLU A 80 -1.45 1.63 -14.14
C GLU A 80 -1.65 0.42 -15.06
N THR A 81 -1.17 -0.79 -14.67
CA THR A 81 -1.18 -1.97 -15.53
C THR A 81 -1.78 -3.20 -14.84
N ASP A 82 -2.29 -4.13 -15.65
CA ASP A 82 -2.75 -5.44 -15.21
C ASP A 82 -1.60 -6.33 -14.71
N PHE A 83 -0.37 -6.08 -15.14
CA PHE A 83 0.82 -6.77 -14.61
C PHE A 83 0.99 -6.51 -13.10
N VAL A 84 0.83 -5.26 -12.67
CA VAL A 84 0.87 -4.91 -11.25
C VAL A 84 -0.34 -5.50 -10.52
N ALA A 85 -1.53 -5.44 -11.09
CA ALA A 85 -2.72 -6.06 -10.49
C ALA A 85 -2.56 -7.58 -10.22
N LYS A 86 -1.74 -8.28 -11.02
CA LYS A 86 -1.40 -9.70 -10.85
C LYS A 86 -0.20 -9.95 -9.93
N ASN A 87 0.51 -8.91 -9.52
CA ASN A 87 1.73 -9.02 -8.72
C ASN A 87 1.39 -9.37 -7.27
N GLU A 88 2.04 -10.39 -6.71
CA GLU A 88 1.80 -10.86 -5.33
C GLU A 88 2.07 -9.79 -4.27
N LYS A 89 3.08 -8.92 -4.47
CA LYS A 89 3.35 -7.82 -3.53
C LYS A 89 2.23 -6.80 -3.53
N PHE A 90 1.71 -6.44 -4.70
CA PHE A 90 0.57 -5.55 -4.82
C PHE A 90 -0.67 -6.17 -4.16
N GLN A 91 -0.96 -7.44 -4.43
CA GLN A 91 -2.09 -8.14 -3.82
C GLN A 91 -1.95 -8.23 -2.30
N GLY A 92 -0.75 -8.49 -1.80
CA GLY A 92 -0.44 -8.48 -0.36
C GLY A 92 -0.67 -7.12 0.28
N TYR A 93 -0.25 -6.05 -0.38
CA TYR A 93 -0.53 -4.68 0.06
C TYR A 93 -2.03 -4.39 0.10
N VAL A 94 -2.78 -4.74 -0.95
CA VAL A 94 -4.24 -4.54 -0.98
C VAL A 94 -4.95 -5.35 0.11
N ALA A 95 -4.46 -6.55 0.43
CA ALA A 95 -4.98 -7.35 1.54
C ALA A 95 -4.79 -6.65 2.90
N GLN A 96 -3.65 -6.00 3.12
CA GLN A 96 -3.40 -5.20 4.33
C GLN A 96 -4.29 -3.96 4.39
N VAL A 97 -4.50 -3.27 3.25
CA VAL A 97 -5.46 -2.16 3.17
C VAL A 97 -6.87 -2.64 3.52
N ALA A 98 -7.31 -3.79 3.01
CA ALA A 98 -8.61 -4.37 3.33
C ALA A 98 -8.74 -4.76 4.82
N GLU A 99 -7.65 -5.24 5.44
CA GLU A 99 -7.61 -5.55 6.88
C GLU A 99 -7.87 -4.30 7.74
N LEU A 100 -7.18 -3.19 7.43
CA LEU A 100 -7.42 -1.92 8.12
C LEU A 100 -8.84 -1.39 7.84
N ALA A 101 -9.24 -1.40 6.56
CA ALA A 101 -10.54 -0.88 6.15
C ALA A 101 -11.73 -1.66 6.73
N LEU A 102 -11.55 -2.92 7.12
CA LEU A 102 -12.60 -3.72 7.79
C LEU A 102 -13.01 -3.11 9.13
N ASN A 103 -12.07 -2.50 9.85
CA ASN A 103 -12.26 -1.99 11.21
C ASN A 103 -12.21 -0.47 11.31
N THR A 104 -11.95 0.23 10.20
CA THR A 104 -11.88 1.70 10.19
C THR A 104 -13.21 2.33 10.60
N LYS A 105 -13.11 3.49 11.25
CA LYS A 105 -14.22 4.40 11.50
C LYS A 105 -14.14 5.67 10.66
N ALA A 106 -13.19 5.73 9.73
CA ALA A 106 -13.04 6.86 8.81
C ALA A 106 -14.34 7.07 8.02
N ALA A 107 -14.77 8.31 7.94
CA ALA A 107 -16.00 8.69 7.25
C ALA A 107 -15.83 8.66 5.72
N ASP A 108 -14.62 8.84 5.25
CA ASP A 108 -14.26 8.92 3.83
C ASP A 108 -12.82 8.44 3.60
N ILE A 109 -12.43 8.43 2.32
CA ILE A 109 -11.10 7.97 1.93
C ILE A 109 -9.99 8.90 2.45
N ASP A 110 -10.22 10.21 2.52
CA ASP A 110 -9.21 11.16 2.96
C ASP A 110 -8.88 10.94 4.44
N ALA A 111 -9.89 10.73 5.27
CA ALA A 111 -9.72 10.38 6.68
C ALA A 111 -9.02 9.02 6.84
N PHE A 112 -9.37 8.02 6.02
CA PHE A 112 -8.72 6.70 6.03
C PHE A 112 -7.24 6.79 5.67
N MET A 113 -6.86 7.64 4.73
CA MET A 113 -5.47 7.84 4.34
C MET A 113 -4.56 8.37 5.46
N GLU A 114 -5.11 9.05 6.44
CA GLU A 114 -4.39 9.57 7.59
C GLU A 114 -4.36 8.59 8.79
N GLU A 115 -5.04 7.43 8.69
CA GLU A 115 -4.98 6.40 9.74
C GLU A 115 -3.60 5.75 9.84
N GLU A 116 -3.29 5.26 11.04
CA GLU A 116 -2.04 4.57 11.33
C GLU A 116 -1.90 3.29 10.48
N TRP A 117 -0.73 3.13 9.88
CA TRP A 117 -0.35 1.89 9.21
C TRP A 117 0.40 0.98 10.16
N THR A 118 -0.09 -0.24 10.37
CA THR A 118 0.41 -1.16 11.41
C THR A 118 1.23 -2.33 10.88
N PHE A 119 1.47 -2.40 9.56
CA PHE A 119 2.12 -3.57 8.92
C PHE A 119 3.58 -3.33 8.52
N SER A 120 4.07 -2.09 8.58
CA SER A 120 5.44 -1.73 8.25
C SER A 120 5.89 -0.48 9.02
N GLU A 121 7.06 0.07 8.67
CA GLU A 121 7.64 1.28 9.27
C GLU A 121 6.95 2.59 8.81
N SER A 122 6.00 2.52 7.86
CA SER A 122 5.23 3.68 7.45
C SER A 122 4.29 4.12 8.58
N ALA A 123 4.16 5.42 8.81
CA ALA A 123 3.34 5.93 9.89
C ALA A 123 1.84 5.92 9.54
N THR A 124 1.49 6.18 8.27
CA THR A 124 0.10 6.27 7.82
C THR A 124 -0.16 5.45 6.56
N VAL A 125 -1.44 5.20 6.28
CA VAL A 125 -1.89 4.57 5.03
C VAL A 125 -1.36 5.31 3.80
N LYS A 126 -1.37 6.64 3.84
CA LYS A 126 -0.86 7.52 2.79
C LYS A 126 0.65 7.35 2.54
N GLU A 127 1.41 7.26 3.62
CA GLU A 127 2.86 7.03 3.52
C GLU A 127 3.17 5.65 2.95
N GLU A 128 2.44 4.62 3.37
CA GLU A 128 2.60 3.28 2.80
C GLU A 128 2.22 3.24 1.33
N LEU A 129 1.13 3.90 0.91
CA LEU A 129 0.79 4.01 -0.50
C LEU A 129 1.94 4.66 -1.30
N ALA A 130 2.52 5.75 -0.81
CA ALA A 130 3.65 6.41 -1.44
C ALA A 130 4.89 5.50 -1.52
N HIS A 131 5.14 4.72 -0.47
CA HIS A 131 6.19 3.70 -0.44
C HIS A 131 5.97 2.61 -1.50
N GLN A 132 4.75 2.10 -1.63
CA GLN A 132 4.39 1.11 -2.65
C GLN A 132 4.54 1.67 -4.08
N ILE A 133 4.12 2.91 -4.32
CA ILE A 133 4.31 3.60 -5.60
C ILE A 133 5.80 3.72 -5.96
N ALA A 134 6.65 4.06 -4.99
CA ALA A 134 8.08 4.15 -5.20
C ALA A 134 8.73 2.79 -5.47
N THR A 135 8.29 1.75 -4.75
CA THR A 135 8.86 0.40 -4.83
C THR A 135 8.42 -0.35 -6.07
N ILE A 136 7.13 -0.30 -6.42
CA ILE A 136 6.55 -0.97 -7.59
C ILE A 136 6.84 -0.18 -8.86
N GLY A 137 6.88 1.16 -8.77
CA GLY A 137 7.24 2.04 -9.87
C GLY A 137 6.06 2.53 -10.71
N GLU A 138 4.84 2.21 -10.34
CA GLU A 138 3.60 2.69 -10.98
C GLU A 138 2.82 3.64 -10.07
N ASN A 139 1.98 4.49 -10.67
CA ASN A 139 0.98 5.22 -9.93
C ASN A 139 -0.06 4.24 -9.39
N MET A 140 -0.48 4.45 -8.15
CA MET A 140 -1.47 3.63 -7.48
C MET A 140 -2.40 4.53 -6.67
N ASN A 141 -3.63 4.06 -6.47
CA ASN A 141 -4.64 4.81 -5.74
C ASN A 141 -5.55 3.88 -4.95
N ILE A 142 -5.72 4.11 -3.66
CA ILE A 142 -6.83 3.52 -2.89
C ILE A 142 -8.05 4.37 -3.23
N ARG A 143 -8.86 3.89 -4.16
CA ARG A 143 -9.94 4.69 -4.74
C ARG A 143 -11.12 4.85 -3.80
N ARG A 144 -11.53 3.74 -3.17
CA ARG A 144 -12.68 3.69 -2.28
C ARG A 144 -12.74 2.39 -1.49
N PHE A 145 -13.51 2.42 -0.43
CA PHE A 145 -13.94 1.24 0.30
C PHE A 145 -15.42 1.35 0.69
N ALA A 146 -16.04 0.21 0.94
CA ALA A 146 -17.40 0.12 1.44
C ALA A 146 -17.48 -0.99 2.48
N GLN A 147 -18.04 -0.66 3.64
CA GLN A 147 -18.26 -1.61 4.73
C GLN A 147 -19.72 -2.02 4.79
N VAL A 148 -19.97 -3.27 5.14
CA VAL A 148 -21.30 -3.80 5.47
C VAL A 148 -21.23 -4.52 6.82
N ALA A 149 -22.32 -4.44 7.58
CA ALA A 149 -22.49 -5.15 8.84
C ALA A 149 -23.90 -5.75 8.93
N GLU A 150 -24.00 -6.95 9.50
CA GLU A 150 -25.25 -7.67 9.68
C GLU A 150 -25.32 -8.26 11.09
N GLU A 151 -26.27 -7.81 11.90
CA GLU A 151 -26.41 -8.24 13.28
C GLU A 151 -27.12 -9.59 13.43
N ASN A 152 -28.15 -9.83 12.62
CA ASN A 152 -29.05 -10.98 12.76
C ASN A 152 -28.77 -12.14 11.81
N GLY A 153 -27.86 -11.93 10.83
CA GLY A 153 -27.51 -12.92 9.83
C GLY A 153 -25.98 -13.10 9.73
N PHE A 154 -25.52 -13.26 8.52
CA PHE A 154 -24.09 -13.30 8.17
C PHE A 154 -23.87 -12.62 6.81
N VAL A 155 -22.65 -12.17 6.61
CA VAL A 155 -22.19 -11.61 5.32
C VAL A 155 -21.49 -12.72 4.55
N ALA A 156 -21.92 -12.96 3.31
CA ALA A 156 -21.23 -13.82 2.36
C ALA A 156 -20.61 -13.00 1.26
N SER A 157 -19.46 -13.46 0.75
CA SER A 157 -18.75 -12.80 -0.34
C SER A 157 -18.50 -13.75 -1.49
N TYR A 158 -18.49 -13.21 -2.70
CA TYR A 158 -18.10 -13.90 -3.91
C TYR A 158 -17.17 -13.01 -4.72
N THR A 159 -16.03 -13.55 -5.12
CA THR A 159 -15.04 -12.84 -5.95
C THR A 159 -14.91 -13.53 -7.29
N HIS A 160 -15.09 -12.79 -8.37
CA HIS A 160 -14.90 -13.26 -9.73
C HIS A 160 -13.57 -12.76 -10.29
N MET A 161 -12.87 -13.58 -11.09
CA MET A 161 -11.59 -13.25 -11.74
C MET A 161 -10.53 -12.64 -10.79
N ASN A 162 -10.46 -13.15 -9.55
CA ASN A 162 -9.56 -12.66 -8.50
C ASN A 162 -9.71 -11.15 -8.19
N GLY A 163 -10.92 -10.62 -8.34
CA GLY A 163 -11.25 -9.23 -8.00
C GLY A 163 -10.64 -8.18 -8.94
N ARG A 164 -10.15 -8.55 -10.13
CA ARG A 164 -9.64 -7.56 -11.08
C ARG A 164 -10.74 -6.58 -11.46
N SER A 165 -10.43 -5.29 -11.32
CA SER A 165 -11.24 -4.22 -11.86
C SER A 165 -10.79 -3.96 -13.29
N GLU A 166 -11.68 -4.19 -14.25
CA GLU A 166 -11.51 -3.81 -15.65
C GLU A 166 -12.61 -2.81 -15.97
N GLU A 167 -12.25 -1.62 -16.46
CA GLU A 167 -13.25 -0.75 -17.07
C GLU A 167 -13.53 -1.31 -18.47
N HIS A 168 -14.65 -1.99 -18.62
CA HIS A 168 -15.20 -2.29 -19.93
C HIS A 168 -15.95 -1.04 -20.43
N THR A 169 -15.38 -0.39 -21.42
CA THR A 169 -16.07 0.61 -22.24
C THR A 169 -16.97 -0.07 -23.27
#